data_f2c6986c23e91e8ceb80513ebac58a57
#
_entry.id   f2c6986c23e91e8ceb80513ebac58a57
#
_cell.length_a   1.000
_cell.length_b   1.000
_cell.length_c   1.000
_cell.angle_alpha   90.00
_cell.angle_beta   90.00
_cell.angle_gamma   90.00
#
_symmetry.space_group_name_H-M   'P 1'
#
loop_
_entity.id
_entity.type
_entity.pdbx_description
1 polymer ?
#
loop_
_entity_poly.entity_id
_entity_poly.type
_entity_poly.pdbx_seq_one_letter_code
_entity_poly.pdbx_strand_id
1 'polypeptide(L)'
;MLKLAVIGAQSLLGRELVSALEACEASVVPLSVGALTVDEEVGDLVVFAPSQLLLEGLDAVLLVATPDPALLEGFPGRILDLRAEPEARIDAAPLAGTWPQGTKSLRGRPALEQVLALIPSLVEGVGEVGGTHLRSVAWLGDRGLDGLVEQTLAVLNGEDPQPGKLGYRQAFEVGPVSPVVGKGRLMEIRVPSFHGDLLVLQVRAQEGHTLAKKEAPAGVQWVDAAPSSRDVAVSADLLANFDLASDCKAAVLTLGFDPVLWGVLRPTLRLLGLM
;
A
#
# COMPACT_ATOMS: atom_id res chain seq x y z
N MET A 1 -23.70 11.50 2.47
CA MET A 1 -22.28 11.84 2.54
C MET A 1 -21.68 11.01 3.66
N LEU A 2 -20.66 10.22 3.38
CA LEU A 2 -19.99 9.35 4.34
C LEU A 2 -19.16 10.20 5.31
N LYS A 3 -19.29 9.93 6.62
CA LYS A 3 -18.56 10.66 7.68
C LYS A 3 -17.48 9.76 8.27
N LEU A 4 -16.23 10.19 8.19
CA LEU A 4 -15.08 9.38 8.54
C LEU A 4 -14.12 10.14 9.46
N ALA A 5 -13.39 9.41 10.32
CA ALA A 5 -12.18 9.93 10.95
C ALA A 5 -10.95 9.17 10.43
N VAL A 6 -9.83 9.89 10.32
CA VAL A 6 -8.51 9.34 10.02
C VAL A 6 -7.60 9.60 11.23
N ILE A 7 -7.24 8.54 11.97
CA ILE A 7 -6.34 8.64 13.12
C ILE A 7 -4.91 8.44 12.67
N GLY A 8 -4.05 9.40 12.97
CA GLY A 8 -2.69 9.50 12.43
C GLY A 8 -2.65 10.29 11.11
N ALA A 9 -3.57 11.24 10.94
CA ALA A 9 -3.73 12.05 9.73
C ALA A 9 -2.44 12.81 9.32
N GLN A 10 -1.56 13.13 10.26
CA GLN A 10 -0.31 13.86 10.04
C GLN A 10 0.79 13.03 9.36
N SER A 11 0.69 11.70 9.40
CA SER A 11 1.64 10.81 8.70
C SER A 11 1.48 10.91 7.18
N LEU A 12 2.51 10.49 6.43
CA LEU A 12 2.44 10.45 4.96
C LEU A 12 1.16 9.75 4.48
N LEU A 13 0.92 8.53 4.97
CA LEU A 13 -0.26 7.76 4.62
C LEU A 13 -1.56 8.44 5.04
N GLY A 14 -1.56 9.08 6.20
CA GLY A 14 -2.72 9.83 6.71
C GLY A 14 -3.07 11.02 5.82
N ARG A 15 -2.08 11.81 5.41
CA ARG A 15 -2.26 12.95 4.50
C ARG A 15 -2.81 12.52 3.15
N GLU A 16 -2.21 11.48 2.55
CA GLU A 16 -2.68 10.93 1.27
C GLU A 16 -4.12 10.41 1.38
N LEU A 17 -4.44 9.75 2.48
CA LEU A 17 -5.79 9.21 2.70
C LEU A 17 -6.83 10.32 2.89
N VAL A 18 -6.51 11.36 3.67
CA VAL A 18 -7.40 12.53 3.85
C VAL A 18 -7.65 13.17 2.50
N SER A 19 -6.60 13.49 1.73
CA SER A 19 -6.72 14.10 0.40
C SER A 19 -7.57 13.26 -0.56
N ALA A 20 -7.36 11.93 -0.58
CA ALA A 20 -8.13 11.03 -1.44
C ALA A 20 -9.62 10.97 -1.05
N LEU A 21 -9.93 11.00 0.25
CA LEU A 21 -11.30 10.99 0.77
C LEU A 21 -12.03 12.31 0.48
N GLU A 22 -11.35 13.45 0.63
CA GLU A 22 -11.91 14.77 0.26
C GLU A 22 -12.23 14.84 -1.23
N ALA A 23 -11.34 14.32 -2.09
CA ALA A 23 -11.57 14.26 -3.53
C ALA A 23 -12.81 13.40 -3.90
N CYS A 24 -13.22 12.49 -3.02
CA CYS A 24 -14.44 11.68 -3.16
C CYS A 24 -15.66 12.26 -2.43
N GLU A 25 -15.61 13.53 -2.02
CA GLU A 25 -16.69 14.23 -1.32
C GLU A 25 -17.10 13.57 0.00
N ALA A 26 -16.22 12.85 0.67
CA ALA A 26 -16.44 12.35 2.02
C ALA A 26 -16.23 13.47 3.06
N SER A 27 -16.99 13.42 4.17
CA SER A 27 -16.74 14.31 5.31
C SER A 27 -15.66 13.68 6.19
N VAL A 28 -14.49 14.30 6.27
CA VAL A 28 -13.32 13.74 6.95
C VAL A 28 -12.99 14.56 8.19
N VAL A 29 -12.75 13.87 9.31
CA VAL A 29 -12.23 14.45 10.56
C VAL A 29 -10.80 13.93 10.73
N PRO A 30 -9.76 14.74 10.44
CA PRO A 30 -8.37 14.33 10.65
C PRO A 30 -8.05 14.42 12.14
N LEU A 31 -7.55 13.30 12.68
CA LEU A 31 -7.19 13.17 14.09
C LEU A 31 -5.69 12.86 14.23
N SER A 32 -5.05 13.48 15.22
CA SER A 32 -3.70 13.10 15.66
C SER A 32 -3.72 11.76 16.41
N VAL A 33 -2.54 11.28 16.81
CA VAL A 33 -2.42 10.10 17.68
C VAL A 33 -2.58 10.45 19.15
N GLY A 34 -2.21 11.67 19.53
CA GLY A 34 -2.22 12.17 20.90
C GLY A 34 -2.54 13.65 20.96
N ALA A 35 -2.20 14.28 22.08
CA ALA A 35 -2.40 15.72 22.24
C ALA A 35 -1.56 16.51 21.23
N LEU A 36 -2.18 17.52 20.63
CA LEU A 36 -1.51 18.46 19.74
C LEU A 36 -0.81 19.54 20.59
N THR A 37 0.39 19.90 20.21
CA THR A 37 1.15 21.00 20.83
C THR A 37 1.03 22.30 20.04
N VAL A 38 0.63 22.21 18.78
CA VAL A 38 0.43 23.32 17.82
C VAL A 38 -0.76 22.98 16.95
N ASP A 39 -1.46 23.98 16.43
CA ASP A 39 -2.48 23.79 15.41
C ASP A 39 -1.79 23.27 14.13
N GLU A 40 -2.23 22.13 13.66
CA GLU A 40 -1.74 21.48 12.45
C GLU A 40 -2.87 21.31 11.45
N GLU A 41 -2.52 21.35 10.17
CA GLU A 41 -3.44 21.18 9.07
C GLU A 41 -2.98 20.05 8.15
N VAL A 42 -3.94 19.35 7.57
CA VAL A 42 -3.74 18.36 6.52
C VAL A 42 -4.66 18.71 5.36
N GLY A 43 -4.09 19.13 4.23
CA GLY A 43 -4.85 19.82 3.19
C GLY A 43 -5.43 21.11 3.74
N ASP A 44 -6.74 21.30 3.59
CA ASP A 44 -7.48 22.46 4.11
C ASP A 44 -8.16 22.17 5.46
N LEU A 45 -7.90 21.00 6.05
CA LEU A 45 -8.56 20.54 7.28
C LEU A 45 -7.66 20.68 8.50
N VAL A 46 -8.22 21.25 9.59
CA VAL A 46 -7.56 21.32 10.88
C VAL A 46 -7.52 19.92 11.51
N VAL A 47 -6.35 19.52 12.00
CA VAL A 47 -6.17 18.26 12.74
C VAL A 47 -6.61 18.47 14.20
N PHE A 48 -7.40 17.56 14.72
CA PHE A 48 -7.88 17.59 16.10
C PHE A 48 -7.17 16.56 16.97
N ALA A 49 -7.01 16.89 18.26
CA ALA A 49 -6.66 15.89 19.25
C ALA A 49 -7.78 14.85 19.37
N PRO A 50 -7.47 13.55 19.46
CA PRO A 50 -8.48 12.51 19.45
C PRO A 50 -9.34 12.57 20.73
N SER A 51 -10.66 12.45 20.57
CA SER A 51 -11.61 12.30 21.66
C SER A 51 -12.81 11.47 21.22
N GLN A 52 -13.46 10.79 22.16
CA GLN A 52 -14.68 10.02 21.87
C GLN A 52 -15.80 10.89 21.28
N LEU A 53 -15.91 12.14 21.74
CA LEU A 53 -16.90 13.09 21.25
C LEU A 53 -16.78 13.34 19.73
N LEU A 54 -15.55 13.40 19.22
CA LEU A 54 -15.31 13.59 17.79
C LEU A 54 -15.64 12.35 16.95
N LEU A 55 -15.81 11.20 17.58
CA LEU A 55 -16.23 9.96 16.90
C LEU A 55 -17.74 9.78 16.87
N GLU A 56 -18.50 10.60 17.59
CA GLU A 56 -19.96 10.50 17.60
C GLU A 56 -20.55 10.80 16.22
N GLY A 57 -21.44 9.93 15.77
CA GLY A 57 -22.14 10.06 14.50
C GLY A 57 -21.27 9.83 13.25
N LEU A 58 -20.06 9.30 13.41
CA LEU A 58 -19.24 8.86 12.27
C LEU A 58 -19.63 7.46 11.81
N ASP A 59 -19.52 7.23 10.50
CA ASP A 59 -19.78 5.94 9.86
C ASP A 59 -18.61 4.98 10.00
N ALA A 60 -17.36 5.52 9.95
CA ALA A 60 -16.17 4.70 10.11
C ALA A 60 -14.95 5.49 10.65
N VAL A 61 -13.99 4.73 11.20
CA VAL A 61 -12.67 5.20 11.63
C VAL A 61 -11.61 4.44 10.86
N LEU A 62 -10.66 5.16 10.28
CA LEU A 62 -9.49 4.64 9.55
C LEU A 62 -8.25 4.84 10.43
N LEU A 63 -7.56 3.74 10.75
CA LEU A 63 -6.39 3.74 11.62
C LEU A 63 -5.12 3.66 10.77
N VAL A 64 -4.37 4.72 10.71
CA VAL A 64 -3.03 4.76 10.08
C VAL A 64 -1.92 4.74 11.13
N ALA A 65 -2.27 5.05 12.37
CA ALA A 65 -1.39 4.96 13.53
C ALA A 65 -2.13 4.35 14.72
N THR A 66 -1.40 3.97 15.75
CA THR A 66 -1.96 3.30 16.93
C THR A 66 -2.60 4.32 17.87
N PRO A 67 -3.93 4.35 18.00
CA PRO A 67 -4.62 5.22 18.96
C PRO A 67 -4.52 4.67 20.38
N ASP A 68 -4.90 5.48 21.35
CA ASP A 68 -5.28 4.97 22.68
C ASP A 68 -6.46 4.00 22.50
N PRO A 69 -6.38 2.75 22.98
CA PRO A 69 -7.46 1.79 22.91
C PRO A 69 -8.80 2.30 23.47
N ALA A 70 -8.76 3.11 24.53
CA ALA A 70 -9.94 3.69 25.15
C ALA A 70 -10.72 4.61 24.19
N LEU A 71 -10.07 5.19 23.19
CA LEU A 71 -10.72 6.06 22.20
C LEU A 71 -11.79 5.31 21.39
N LEU A 72 -11.55 4.05 21.07
CA LEU A 72 -12.43 3.22 20.21
C LEU A 72 -13.41 2.38 21.02
N GLU A 73 -13.34 2.45 22.35
CA GLU A 73 -14.25 1.71 23.22
C GLU A 73 -15.70 2.18 23.02
N GLY A 74 -16.58 1.24 22.73
CA GLY A 74 -17.99 1.55 22.46
C GLY A 74 -18.29 2.18 21.10
N PHE A 75 -17.30 2.50 20.27
CA PHE A 75 -17.54 3.08 18.94
C PHE A 75 -18.48 2.18 18.11
N PRO A 76 -19.65 2.68 17.63
CA PRO A 76 -20.62 1.84 16.95
C PRO A 76 -20.32 1.63 15.46
N GLY A 77 -19.52 2.51 14.85
CA GLY A 77 -19.21 2.51 13.43
C GLY A 77 -18.21 1.44 13.01
N ARG A 78 -17.77 1.50 11.78
CA ARG A 78 -16.81 0.59 11.17
C ARG A 78 -15.38 1.00 11.50
N ILE A 79 -14.48 0.04 11.66
CA ILE A 79 -13.05 0.31 11.88
C ILE A 79 -12.24 -0.36 10.78
N LEU A 80 -11.43 0.41 10.06
CA LEU A 80 -10.48 -0.09 9.09
C LEU A 80 -9.06 0.18 9.59
N ASP A 81 -8.34 -0.89 9.90
CA ASP A 81 -6.96 -0.84 10.34
C ASP A 81 -6.01 -0.92 9.14
N LEU A 82 -5.36 0.18 8.83
CA LEU A 82 -4.43 0.35 7.72
C LEU A 82 -2.96 0.37 8.18
N ARG A 83 -2.72 0.13 9.46
CA ARG A 83 -1.36 0.14 10.02
C ARG A 83 -0.52 -1.01 9.44
N ALA A 84 0.76 -0.74 9.24
CA ALA A 84 1.69 -1.72 8.72
C ALA A 84 2.09 -2.82 9.73
N GLU A 85 1.78 -2.64 11.01
CA GLU A 85 2.20 -3.52 12.09
C GLU A 85 1.40 -4.82 12.14
N PRO A 86 2.07 -5.99 12.35
CA PRO A 86 1.42 -7.30 12.24
C PRO A 86 0.48 -7.66 13.41
N GLU A 87 0.48 -6.88 14.50
CA GLU A 87 -0.27 -7.23 15.72
C GLU A 87 -1.77 -6.90 15.68
N ALA A 88 -2.22 -6.10 14.73
CA ALA A 88 -3.64 -5.82 14.56
C ALA A 88 -4.34 -7.02 13.90
N ARG A 89 -5.09 -7.77 14.69
CA ARG A 89 -5.82 -8.97 14.28
C ARG A 89 -7.20 -8.63 13.70
N ILE A 90 -7.24 -7.95 12.59
CA ILE A 90 -8.49 -7.67 11.90
C ILE A 90 -8.47 -8.39 10.56
N ASP A 91 -9.60 -8.93 10.11
CA ASP A 91 -9.71 -9.60 8.82
C ASP A 91 -9.28 -8.68 7.67
N ALA A 92 -8.60 -9.24 6.70
CA ALA A 92 -8.12 -8.48 5.57
C ALA A 92 -9.26 -8.00 4.68
N ALA A 93 -9.23 -6.71 4.30
CA ALA A 93 -10.17 -6.17 3.34
C ALA A 93 -10.00 -6.84 1.97
N PRO A 94 -11.08 -7.23 1.27
CA PRO A 94 -10.99 -7.75 -0.09
C PRO A 94 -10.57 -6.64 -1.07
N LEU A 95 -9.89 -7.02 -2.15
CA LEU A 95 -9.44 -6.11 -3.22
C LEU A 95 -10.58 -5.41 -3.95
N ALA A 96 -11.67 -6.14 -4.17
CA ALA A 96 -12.88 -5.65 -4.77
C ALA A 96 -14.03 -6.08 -3.88
N GLY A 97 -14.87 -5.15 -3.52
CA GLY A 97 -16.05 -5.53 -2.78
C GLY A 97 -16.55 -4.46 -1.83
N THR A 98 -17.70 -4.73 -1.33
CA THR A 98 -18.35 -3.95 -0.29
C THR A 98 -17.91 -4.46 1.08
N TRP A 99 -18.11 -3.66 2.10
CA TRP A 99 -17.87 -4.04 3.48
C TRP A 99 -18.66 -5.32 3.84
N PRO A 100 -18.01 -6.38 4.37
CA PRO A 100 -18.72 -7.62 4.71
C PRO A 100 -19.79 -7.37 5.76
N GLN A 101 -20.98 -7.95 5.56
CA GLN A 101 -22.08 -7.82 6.51
C GLN A 101 -21.69 -8.42 7.88
N GLY A 102 -22.07 -7.74 8.96
CA GLY A 102 -21.79 -8.19 10.33
C GLY A 102 -20.34 -8.00 10.79
N THR A 103 -19.44 -7.52 9.94
CA THR A 103 -18.05 -7.26 10.31
C THR A 103 -17.91 -5.81 10.76
N LYS A 104 -17.46 -5.62 12.00
CA LYS A 104 -17.23 -4.28 12.56
C LYS A 104 -15.84 -3.74 12.18
N SER A 105 -14.86 -4.60 12.13
CA SER A 105 -13.46 -4.20 11.95
C SER A 105 -12.81 -5.02 10.82
N LEU A 106 -12.04 -4.34 9.98
CA LEU A 106 -11.25 -4.95 8.92
C LEU A 106 -9.81 -4.46 8.99
N ARG A 107 -8.90 -5.25 8.45
CA ARG A 107 -7.50 -4.88 8.25
C ARG A 107 -7.19 -4.81 6.76
N GLY A 108 -6.47 -3.77 6.36
CA GLY A 108 -5.90 -3.67 5.03
C GLY A 108 -4.92 -4.81 4.75
N ARG A 109 -4.93 -5.35 3.53
CA ARG A 109 -3.93 -6.30 3.07
C ARG A 109 -2.66 -5.57 2.64
N PRO A 110 -1.48 -6.18 2.80
CA PRO A 110 -0.26 -5.66 2.20
C PRO A 110 -0.43 -5.42 0.69
N ALA A 111 0.21 -4.37 0.16
CA ALA A 111 0.14 -4.03 -1.26
C ALA A 111 0.51 -5.21 -2.17
N LEU A 112 1.55 -5.96 -1.81
CA LEU A 112 1.98 -7.16 -2.51
C LEU A 112 0.84 -8.19 -2.67
N GLU A 113 0.11 -8.50 -1.60
CA GLU A 113 -1.00 -9.46 -1.66
C GLU A 113 -2.13 -8.98 -2.55
N GLN A 114 -2.39 -7.68 -2.55
CA GLN A 114 -3.42 -7.06 -3.36
C GLN A 114 -3.07 -7.11 -4.84
N VAL A 115 -1.82 -6.81 -5.18
CA VAL A 115 -1.32 -6.86 -6.56
C VAL A 115 -1.24 -8.30 -7.07
N LEU A 116 -0.78 -9.24 -6.25
CA LEU A 116 -0.79 -10.67 -6.60
C LEU A 116 -2.19 -11.21 -6.91
N ALA A 117 -3.20 -10.74 -6.20
CA ALA A 117 -4.59 -11.14 -6.44
C ALA A 117 -5.15 -10.63 -7.79
N LEU A 118 -4.49 -9.65 -8.43
CA LEU A 118 -4.86 -9.18 -9.78
C LEU A 118 -4.38 -10.11 -10.91
N ILE A 119 -3.38 -10.95 -10.66
CA ILE A 119 -2.76 -11.77 -11.73
C ILE A 119 -3.78 -12.56 -12.55
N PRO A 120 -4.78 -13.25 -11.95
CA PRO A 120 -5.78 -13.97 -12.73
C PRO A 120 -6.66 -13.08 -13.62
N SER A 121 -6.76 -11.78 -13.32
CA SER A 121 -7.46 -10.80 -14.16
C SER A 121 -6.60 -10.25 -15.29
N LEU A 122 -5.28 -10.39 -15.19
CA LEU A 122 -4.30 -9.90 -16.17
C LEU A 122 -3.88 -10.97 -17.18
N VAL A 123 -3.76 -12.22 -16.72
CA VAL A 123 -3.23 -13.32 -17.52
C VAL A 123 -4.14 -14.54 -17.39
N GLU A 124 -4.47 -15.14 -18.52
CA GLU A 124 -5.19 -16.40 -18.61
C GLU A 124 -4.23 -17.60 -18.54
N GLY A 125 -4.76 -18.74 -18.09
CA GLY A 125 -4.02 -20.01 -18.08
C GLY A 125 -2.94 -20.14 -17.00
N VAL A 126 -2.91 -19.25 -16.00
CA VAL A 126 -1.90 -19.22 -14.95
C VAL A 126 -1.98 -20.46 -14.06
N GLY A 127 -0.90 -21.22 -13.96
CA GLY A 127 -0.72 -22.35 -13.06
C GLY A 127 0.20 -22.03 -11.89
N GLU A 128 1.42 -21.61 -12.18
CA GLU A 128 2.43 -21.30 -11.17
C GLU A 128 2.97 -19.88 -11.33
N VAL A 129 3.21 -19.24 -10.18
CA VAL A 129 3.81 -17.89 -10.12
C VAL A 129 4.93 -17.91 -9.08
N GLY A 130 6.08 -17.37 -9.45
CA GLY A 130 7.21 -17.15 -8.55
C GLY A 130 8.01 -15.94 -9.03
N GLY A 131 8.83 -15.35 -8.17
CA GLY A 131 9.62 -14.20 -8.60
C GLY A 131 10.17 -13.36 -7.48
N THR A 132 10.35 -12.07 -7.77
CA THR A 132 11.01 -11.12 -6.87
C THR A 132 10.17 -9.85 -6.75
N HIS A 133 9.96 -9.42 -5.53
CA HIS A 133 9.40 -8.12 -5.18
C HIS A 133 10.55 -7.16 -4.81
N LEU A 134 10.75 -6.14 -5.62
CA LEU A 134 11.68 -5.05 -5.36
C LEU A 134 10.91 -3.96 -4.61
N ARG A 135 11.23 -3.81 -3.33
CA ARG A 135 10.46 -3.01 -2.39
C ARG A 135 11.14 -1.68 -2.10
N SER A 136 10.44 -0.58 -2.39
CA SER A 136 10.84 0.79 -2.05
C SER A 136 10.71 1.07 -0.56
N VAL A 137 11.16 2.25 -0.08
CA VAL A 137 10.98 2.64 1.33
C VAL A 137 9.60 3.24 1.63
N ALA A 138 8.80 3.57 0.62
CA ALA A 138 7.50 4.22 0.79
C ALA A 138 6.55 3.49 1.75
N TRP A 139 6.63 2.16 1.82
CA TRP A 139 5.82 1.36 2.74
C TRP A 139 6.09 1.62 4.22
N LEU A 140 7.26 2.20 4.56
CA LEU A 140 7.61 2.62 5.92
C LEU A 140 7.08 4.03 6.25
N GLY A 141 6.43 4.71 5.29
CA GLY A 141 5.95 6.07 5.43
C GLY A 141 7.10 7.07 5.66
N ASP A 142 6.84 8.13 6.43
CA ASP A 142 7.81 9.20 6.71
C ASP A 142 9.14 8.65 7.25
N ARG A 143 9.09 7.65 8.12
CA ARG A 143 10.31 7.01 8.65
C ARG A 143 11.20 6.44 7.55
N GLY A 144 10.60 5.82 6.53
CA GLY A 144 11.31 5.26 5.39
C GLY A 144 11.95 6.33 4.53
N LEU A 145 11.16 7.33 4.18
CA LEU A 145 11.61 8.44 3.32
C LEU A 145 12.72 9.23 3.98
N ASP A 146 12.52 9.70 5.21
CA ASP A 146 13.52 10.46 5.96
C ASP A 146 14.81 9.66 6.14
N GLY A 147 14.68 8.38 6.52
CA GLY A 147 15.85 7.53 6.73
C GLY A 147 16.67 7.30 5.46
N LEU A 148 16.03 7.16 4.30
CA LEU A 148 16.74 7.05 3.02
C LEU A 148 17.38 8.39 2.62
N VAL A 149 16.72 9.53 2.86
CA VAL A 149 17.29 10.86 2.64
C VAL A 149 18.54 11.06 3.48
N GLU A 150 18.45 10.81 4.79
CA GLU A 150 19.60 10.94 5.73
C GLU A 150 20.79 10.10 5.26
N GLN A 151 20.57 8.85 4.92
CA GLN A 151 21.63 7.96 4.44
C GLN A 151 22.21 8.40 3.08
N THR A 152 21.35 8.85 2.16
CA THR A 152 21.79 9.34 0.86
C THR A 152 22.67 10.56 0.99
N LEU A 153 22.30 11.51 1.84
CA LEU A 153 23.09 12.70 2.11
C LEU A 153 24.45 12.36 2.74
N ALA A 154 24.49 11.42 3.70
CA ALA A 154 25.74 10.95 4.29
C ALA A 154 26.70 10.40 3.21
N VAL A 155 26.21 9.51 2.33
CA VAL A 155 27.04 8.95 1.24
C VAL A 155 27.53 10.06 0.29
N LEU A 156 26.65 11.01 -0.09
CA LEU A 156 27.04 12.11 -0.98
C LEU A 156 28.08 13.04 -0.35
N ASN A 157 28.09 13.15 0.97
CA ASN A 157 29.09 13.91 1.74
C ASN A 157 30.39 13.12 1.99
N GLY A 158 30.48 11.88 1.51
CA GLY A 158 31.64 11.00 1.73
C GLY A 158 31.68 10.37 3.13
N GLU A 159 30.56 10.35 3.82
CA GLU A 159 30.40 9.76 5.14
C GLU A 159 29.85 8.32 5.04
N ASP A 160 30.11 7.49 6.05
CA ASP A 160 29.56 6.14 6.13
C ASP A 160 28.11 6.21 6.64
N PRO A 161 27.11 5.79 5.84
CA PRO A 161 25.71 5.89 6.23
C PRO A 161 25.40 5.01 7.42
N GLN A 162 24.85 5.60 8.46
CA GLN A 162 24.42 4.86 9.65
C GLN A 162 23.01 4.29 9.45
N PRO A 163 22.67 3.17 10.11
CA PRO A 163 21.31 2.59 10.03
C PRO A 163 20.18 3.56 10.37
N GLY A 164 20.38 4.48 11.32
CA GLY A 164 19.47 5.56 11.66
C GLY A 164 18.02 5.11 11.82
N LYS A 165 17.09 5.90 11.28
CA LYS A 165 15.65 5.65 11.33
C LYS A 165 15.23 4.34 10.66
N LEU A 166 15.96 3.89 9.64
CA LEU A 166 15.64 2.62 8.93
C LEU A 166 15.99 1.38 9.76
N GLY A 167 17.01 1.47 10.64
CA GLY A 167 17.55 0.33 11.38
C GLY A 167 18.48 -0.56 10.56
N TYR A 168 18.75 -0.20 9.30
CA TYR A 168 19.66 -0.88 8.37
C TYR A 168 20.17 0.11 7.31
N ARG A 169 21.24 -0.25 6.60
CA ARG A 169 21.75 0.52 5.48
C ARG A 169 20.93 0.21 4.22
N GLN A 170 20.59 1.24 3.45
CA GLN A 170 19.85 1.10 2.21
C GLN A 170 20.28 2.07 1.11
N ALA A 171 20.84 3.25 1.44
CA ALA A 171 21.27 4.20 0.41
C ALA A 171 22.32 3.55 -0.49
N PHE A 172 22.02 3.48 -1.80
CA PHE A 172 22.82 2.80 -2.83
C PHE A 172 23.08 1.30 -2.60
N GLU A 173 22.39 0.68 -1.66
CA GLU A 173 22.51 -0.75 -1.37
C GLU A 173 21.21 -1.50 -1.65
N VAL A 174 21.36 -2.76 -2.04
CA VAL A 174 20.26 -3.71 -2.23
C VAL A 174 20.41 -4.81 -1.20
N GLY A 175 19.37 -5.08 -0.44
CA GLY A 175 19.43 -6.08 0.62
C GLY A 175 18.19 -6.98 0.70
N PRO A 176 18.35 -8.23 1.16
CA PRO A 176 17.19 -9.09 1.41
C PRO A 176 16.36 -8.55 2.56
N VAL A 177 15.04 -8.66 2.46
CA VAL A 177 14.13 -8.25 3.55
C VAL A 177 13.89 -9.41 4.50
N SER A 178 13.52 -10.54 4.00
CA SER A 178 13.22 -11.74 4.78
C SER A 178 12.84 -12.86 3.83
N PRO A 179 12.92 -14.11 4.24
CA PRO A 179 12.53 -15.18 3.34
C PRO A 179 11.02 -15.18 3.14
N VAL A 180 10.63 -15.04 1.90
CA VAL A 180 9.48 -15.71 1.30
C VAL A 180 8.09 -15.34 1.80
N VAL A 181 7.42 -14.51 1.04
CA VAL A 181 5.96 -14.35 1.10
C VAL A 181 5.31 -15.49 0.27
N GLY A 182 4.35 -16.19 0.87
CA GLY A 182 3.51 -17.19 0.19
C GLY A 182 4.25 -18.45 -0.32
N LYS A 183 4.15 -19.55 0.37
CA LYS A 183 4.63 -20.92 -0.02
C LYS A 183 6.04 -21.01 -0.66
N GLY A 184 6.94 -20.08 -0.34
CA GLY A 184 8.33 -20.18 -0.76
C GLY A 184 8.67 -19.73 -2.18
N ARG A 185 7.76 -19.04 -2.90
CA ARG A 185 7.95 -18.72 -4.32
C ARG A 185 8.30 -17.26 -4.63
N LEU A 186 8.20 -16.37 -3.65
CA LEU A 186 8.55 -14.96 -3.82
C LEU A 186 9.68 -14.56 -2.88
N MET A 187 10.65 -13.86 -3.41
CA MET A 187 11.73 -13.21 -2.67
C MET A 187 11.43 -11.71 -2.59
N GLU A 188 11.54 -11.13 -1.43
CA GLU A 188 11.43 -9.69 -1.25
C GLU A 188 12.82 -9.08 -1.09
N ILE A 189 13.13 -8.04 -1.88
CA ILE A 189 14.41 -7.35 -1.93
C ILE A 189 14.16 -5.86 -1.69
N ARG A 190 14.85 -5.27 -0.72
CA ARG A 190 14.86 -3.82 -0.50
C ARG A 190 15.73 -3.16 -1.55
N VAL A 191 15.21 -2.11 -2.17
CA VAL A 191 15.93 -1.31 -3.15
C VAL A 191 16.00 0.16 -2.70
N PRO A 192 17.05 0.90 -3.05
CA PRO A 192 17.23 2.30 -2.66
C PRO A 192 16.33 3.21 -3.51
N SER A 193 15.03 2.96 -3.46
CA SER A 193 13.99 3.75 -4.13
C SER A 193 13.06 4.37 -3.10
N PHE A 194 12.72 5.63 -3.30
CA PHE A 194 11.75 6.34 -2.45
C PHE A 194 10.34 5.82 -2.66
N HIS A 195 9.93 5.69 -3.92
CA HIS A 195 8.62 5.23 -4.34
C HIS A 195 8.72 4.22 -5.47
N GLY A 196 7.63 3.51 -5.70
CA GLY A 196 7.50 2.58 -6.79
C GLY A 196 8.09 1.20 -6.48
N ASP A 197 7.21 0.28 -6.11
CA ASP A 197 7.54 -1.13 -5.99
C ASP A 197 7.48 -1.80 -7.35
N LEU A 198 8.37 -2.76 -7.59
CA LEU A 198 8.38 -3.58 -8.79
C LEU A 198 8.25 -5.05 -8.41
N LEU A 199 7.37 -5.76 -9.11
CA LEU A 199 7.16 -7.17 -8.92
C LEU A 199 7.50 -7.89 -10.25
N VAL A 200 8.61 -8.62 -10.27
CA VAL A 200 9.06 -9.37 -11.44
C VAL A 200 8.72 -10.85 -11.23
N LEU A 201 7.78 -11.34 -12.00
CA LEU A 201 7.20 -12.66 -11.84
C LEU A 201 7.53 -13.56 -13.04
N GLN A 202 7.95 -14.78 -12.73
CA GLN A 202 7.92 -15.89 -13.67
C GLN A 202 6.55 -16.57 -13.55
N VAL A 203 5.82 -16.59 -14.65
CA VAL A 203 4.49 -17.20 -14.73
C VAL A 203 4.57 -18.44 -15.61
N ARG A 204 4.04 -19.56 -15.16
CA ARG A 204 3.94 -20.81 -15.94
C ARG A 204 2.48 -21.16 -16.16
N ALA A 205 2.19 -21.67 -17.33
CA ALA A 205 0.88 -22.16 -17.66
C ALA A 205 0.47 -23.37 -16.81
N GLN A 206 -0.80 -23.45 -16.48
CA GLN A 206 -1.41 -24.67 -15.97
C GLN A 206 -1.26 -25.79 -17.02
N GLU A 207 -1.15 -27.03 -16.56
CA GLU A 207 -1.11 -28.19 -17.45
C GLU A 207 -2.30 -28.21 -18.44
N GLY A 208 -2.00 -28.42 -19.70
CA GLY A 208 -3.00 -28.38 -20.78
C GLY A 208 -3.41 -26.98 -21.27
N HIS A 209 -2.94 -25.90 -20.64
CA HIS A 209 -3.28 -24.52 -21.00
C HIS A 209 -2.08 -23.78 -21.63
N THR A 210 -2.39 -22.61 -22.21
CA THR A 210 -1.41 -21.62 -22.66
C THR A 210 -1.67 -20.31 -21.91
N LEU A 211 -0.61 -19.52 -21.74
CA LEU A 211 -0.72 -18.17 -21.21
C LEU A 211 -1.21 -17.22 -22.29
N ALA A 212 -2.13 -16.33 -21.92
CA ALA A 212 -2.57 -15.25 -22.79
C ALA A 212 -2.82 -13.97 -21.96
N LYS A 213 -2.47 -12.83 -22.56
CA LYS A 213 -2.74 -11.51 -22.00
C LYS A 213 -4.22 -11.22 -22.08
N LYS A 214 -4.82 -10.75 -20.98
CA LYS A 214 -6.21 -10.29 -20.92
C LYS A 214 -6.29 -8.78 -21.13
N GLU A 215 -7.49 -8.28 -21.35
CA GLU A 215 -7.77 -6.85 -21.28
C GLU A 215 -7.45 -6.34 -19.86
N ALA A 216 -6.82 -5.17 -19.78
CA ALA A 216 -6.45 -4.59 -18.50
C ALA A 216 -7.70 -4.15 -17.72
N PRO A 217 -7.82 -4.53 -16.45
CA PRO A 217 -8.87 -4.00 -15.60
C PRO A 217 -8.64 -2.51 -15.32
N ALA A 218 -9.68 -1.81 -14.86
CA ALA A 218 -9.59 -0.38 -14.53
C ALA A 218 -8.44 -0.10 -13.57
N GLY A 219 -7.63 0.91 -13.90
CA GLY A 219 -6.45 1.33 -13.14
C GLY A 219 -5.20 0.48 -13.38
N VAL A 220 -5.20 -0.39 -14.38
CA VAL A 220 -4.02 -1.10 -14.86
C VAL A 220 -3.74 -0.70 -16.30
N GLN A 221 -2.51 -0.38 -16.60
CA GLN A 221 -2.03 -0.05 -17.94
C GLN A 221 -0.99 -1.08 -18.41
N TRP A 222 -1.25 -1.68 -19.57
CA TRP A 222 -0.23 -2.46 -20.26
C TRP A 222 0.80 -1.53 -20.91
N VAL A 223 2.08 -1.82 -20.68
CA VAL A 223 3.21 -1.09 -21.27
C VAL A 223 4.08 -2.03 -22.09
N ASP A 224 4.74 -1.50 -23.14
CA ASP A 224 5.54 -2.30 -24.07
C ASP A 224 6.89 -2.73 -23.48
N ALA A 225 7.43 -1.95 -22.55
CA ALA A 225 8.67 -2.25 -21.84
C ALA A 225 8.42 -2.50 -20.36
N ALA A 226 9.28 -3.27 -19.70
CA ALA A 226 9.21 -3.46 -18.27
C ALA A 226 9.31 -2.11 -17.53
N PRO A 227 8.34 -1.79 -16.64
CA PRO A 227 8.33 -0.51 -15.94
C PRO A 227 9.51 -0.39 -14.98
N SER A 228 10.00 0.83 -14.79
CA SER A 228 10.96 1.18 -13.77
C SER A 228 10.26 1.83 -12.55
N SER A 229 10.94 1.95 -11.42
CA SER A 229 10.43 2.68 -10.26
C SER A 229 10.13 4.15 -10.57
N ARG A 230 10.85 4.75 -11.54
CA ARG A 230 10.60 6.12 -12.00
C ARG A 230 9.28 6.23 -12.77
N ASP A 231 8.97 5.25 -13.62
CA ASP A 231 7.70 5.24 -14.38
C ASP A 231 6.52 5.10 -13.40
N VAL A 232 6.69 4.27 -12.37
CA VAL A 232 5.69 4.10 -11.30
C VAL A 232 5.46 5.40 -10.53
N ALA A 233 6.53 6.13 -10.20
CA ALA A 233 6.42 7.36 -9.40
C ALA A 233 5.61 8.48 -10.06
N VAL A 234 5.39 8.41 -11.38
CA VAL A 234 4.61 9.40 -12.15
C VAL A 234 3.29 8.85 -12.65
N SER A 235 2.94 7.60 -12.32
CA SER A 235 1.72 6.93 -12.77
C SER A 235 0.74 6.69 -11.62
N ALA A 236 -0.51 7.08 -11.82
CA ALA A 236 -1.61 6.67 -10.93
C ALA A 236 -2.07 5.23 -11.18
N ASP A 237 -1.72 4.64 -12.33
CA ASP A 237 -2.08 3.28 -12.68
C ASP A 237 -0.97 2.29 -12.33
N LEU A 238 -1.36 1.03 -12.09
CA LEU A 238 -0.43 -0.08 -12.06
C LEU A 238 0.06 -0.33 -13.49
N LEU A 239 1.36 -0.29 -13.68
CA LEU A 239 1.99 -0.55 -14.96
C LEU A 239 2.31 -2.04 -15.09
N ALA A 240 1.87 -2.68 -16.17
CA ALA A 240 2.06 -4.10 -16.40
C ALA A 240 2.75 -4.34 -17.75
N ASN A 241 3.82 -5.14 -17.75
CA ASN A 241 4.47 -5.66 -18.95
C ASN A 241 4.41 -7.18 -18.95
N PHE A 242 4.15 -7.77 -20.09
CA PHE A 242 4.02 -9.21 -20.24
C PHE A 242 4.85 -9.70 -21.42
N ASP A 243 5.96 -10.36 -21.11
CA ASP A 243 6.87 -10.94 -22.08
C ASP A 243 6.66 -12.45 -22.15
N LEU A 244 6.00 -12.88 -23.23
CA LEU A 244 5.52 -14.25 -23.42
C LEU A 244 6.56 -15.05 -24.21
N ALA A 245 6.94 -16.21 -23.70
CA ALA A 245 7.77 -17.17 -24.43
C ALA A 245 7.06 -17.70 -25.69
N SER A 246 7.82 -18.08 -26.70
CA SER A 246 7.31 -18.51 -28.01
C SER A 246 6.38 -19.74 -27.96
N ASP A 247 6.52 -20.58 -26.94
CA ASP A 247 5.68 -21.77 -26.71
C ASP A 247 4.39 -21.44 -25.92
N CYS A 248 4.21 -20.20 -25.49
CA CYS A 248 3.12 -19.73 -24.65
C CYS A 248 2.95 -20.52 -23.32
N LYS A 249 3.99 -21.21 -22.85
CA LYS A 249 3.96 -21.98 -21.60
C LYS A 249 4.61 -21.24 -20.43
N ALA A 250 5.41 -20.24 -20.70
CA ALA A 250 6.06 -19.40 -19.72
C ALA A 250 6.02 -17.94 -20.14
N ALA A 251 6.05 -17.05 -19.15
CA ALA A 251 6.15 -15.61 -19.36
C ALA A 251 6.87 -14.93 -18.21
N VAL A 252 7.39 -13.74 -18.47
CA VAL A 252 7.76 -12.78 -17.43
C VAL A 252 6.67 -11.73 -17.36
N LEU A 253 6.04 -11.59 -16.19
CA LEU A 253 5.10 -10.52 -15.89
C LEU A 253 5.79 -9.54 -14.94
N THR A 254 6.00 -8.31 -15.40
CA THR A 254 6.55 -7.24 -14.57
C THR A 254 5.42 -6.27 -14.22
N LEU A 255 5.21 -6.05 -12.92
CA LEU A 255 4.21 -5.12 -12.40
C LEU A 255 4.92 -4.00 -11.63
N GLY A 256 4.64 -2.76 -11.98
CA GLY A 256 5.10 -1.58 -11.27
C GLY A 256 3.92 -0.87 -10.61
N PHE A 257 4.02 -0.56 -9.32
CA PHE A 257 2.91 0.04 -8.58
C PHE A 257 3.39 0.90 -7.40
N ASP A 258 2.62 1.91 -7.07
CA ASP A 258 2.79 2.64 -5.82
C ASP A 258 2.17 1.84 -4.66
N PRO A 259 2.97 1.46 -3.62
CA PRO A 259 2.47 0.63 -2.52
C PRO A 259 1.43 1.33 -1.64
N VAL A 260 1.45 2.67 -1.56
CA VAL A 260 0.44 3.45 -0.83
C VAL A 260 -0.87 3.48 -1.61
N LEU A 261 -0.80 3.85 -2.89
CA LEU A 261 -1.98 3.93 -3.75
C LEU A 261 -2.67 2.56 -3.91
N TRP A 262 -1.90 1.52 -4.24
CA TRP A 262 -2.44 0.18 -4.51
C TRP A 262 -2.62 -0.69 -3.28
N GLY A 263 -1.86 -0.44 -2.22
CA GLY A 263 -1.97 -1.17 -0.96
C GLY A 263 -3.04 -0.62 -0.02
N VAL A 264 -3.26 0.69 -0.06
CA VAL A 264 -4.12 1.36 0.93
C VAL A 264 -5.23 2.18 0.30
N LEU A 265 -4.90 3.19 -0.53
CA LEU A 265 -5.90 4.17 -0.96
C LEU A 265 -7.02 3.53 -1.80
N ARG A 266 -6.69 2.91 -2.92
CA ARG A 266 -7.69 2.29 -3.81
C ARG A 266 -8.54 1.21 -3.11
N PRO A 267 -7.96 0.27 -2.35
CA PRO A 267 -8.74 -0.71 -1.61
C PRO A 267 -9.67 -0.08 -0.58
N THR A 268 -9.20 0.95 0.13
CA THR A 268 -10.01 1.67 1.12
C THR A 268 -11.20 2.37 0.45
N LEU A 269 -10.97 3.13 -0.62
CA LEU A 269 -12.02 3.84 -1.33
C LEU A 269 -13.08 2.88 -1.89
N ARG A 270 -12.66 1.76 -2.48
CA ARG A 270 -13.58 0.71 -2.96
C ARG A 270 -14.39 0.09 -1.83
N LEU A 271 -13.73 -0.24 -0.72
CA LEU A 271 -14.38 -0.83 0.45
C LEU A 271 -15.44 0.10 1.06
N LEU A 272 -15.19 1.40 0.99
CA LEU A 272 -16.12 2.43 1.46
C LEU A 272 -17.20 2.78 0.44
N GLY A 273 -17.13 2.25 -0.79
CA GLY A 273 -18.07 2.54 -1.87
C GLY A 273 -17.91 3.94 -2.47
N LEU A 274 -16.69 4.47 -2.45
CA LEU A 274 -16.32 5.80 -2.97
C LEU A 274 -15.68 5.74 -4.36
N MET A 275 -15.49 4.54 -4.92
CA MET A 275 -14.96 4.28 -6.27
C MET A 275 -15.84 3.27 -6.98
#